data_623daef8a3fe91623b42874cae016465
#
_entry.id   623daef8a3fe91623b42874cae016465
#
_cell.length_a   1.000
_cell.length_b   1.000
_cell.length_c   1.000
_cell.angle_alpha   90.00
_cell.angle_beta   90.00
_cell.angle_gamma   90.00
#
_symmetry.space_group_name_H-M   'P 1'
#
loop_
_entity.id
_entity.type
_entity.pdbx_description
1 polymer ?
#
loop_
_entity_poly.entity_id
_entity_poly.type
_entity_poly.pdbx_seq_one_letter_code
_entity_poly.pdbx_strand_id
1 'polypeptide(L)'
;MILVTGGAGFIGSNFVRDWLALNDEAVVNFDKLTYAGNLSNLASLEHDSRHIFVRGDICDTAHIARLLAEYQPRAIVHFAAESHVDRSIHSPGEFISTNVNGTFSLLEAARTYWSGLAGEAKESFR
;
A
#
# COMPACT_ATOMS: atom_id res chain seq x y z
N MET A 1 3.03 -12.21 5.44
CA MET A 1 3.15 -11.21 4.35
C MET A 1 2.76 -9.82 4.85
N ILE A 2 3.18 -8.78 4.17
CA ILE A 2 2.81 -7.39 4.47
C ILE A 2 2.08 -6.76 3.27
N LEU A 3 1.22 -5.77 3.54
CA LEU A 3 0.62 -4.91 2.52
C LEU A 3 1.40 -3.59 2.47
N VAL A 4 1.87 -3.22 1.28
CA VAL A 4 2.55 -1.94 1.04
C VAL A 4 1.70 -1.11 0.10
N THR A 5 1.35 0.11 0.48
CA THR A 5 0.67 1.05 -0.41
C THR A 5 1.64 2.08 -0.96
N GLY A 6 1.50 2.46 -2.23
CA GLY A 6 2.42 3.40 -2.88
C GLY A 6 3.79 2.79 -3.22
N GLY A 7 3.85 1.46 -3.33
CA GLY A 7 5.11 0.74 -3.56
C GLY A 7 5.65 0.82 -4.99
N ALA A 8 4.99 1.50 -5.93
CA ALA A 8 5.56 1.82 -7.24
C ALA A 8 6.18 3.23 -7.29
N GLY A 9 6.02 4.04 -6.24
CA GLY A 9 6.68 5.33 -6.08
C GLY A 9 8.16 5.20 -5.72
N PHE A 10 8.86 6.33 -5.67
CA PHE A 10 10.31 6.36 -5.42
C PHE A 10 10.69 5.71 -4.07
N ILE A 11 10.07 6.14 -2.96
CA ILE A 11 10.39 5.60 -1.63
C ILE A 11 9.86 4.17 -1.50
N GLY A 12 8.59 3.94 -1.86
CA GLY A 12 7.93 2.65 -1.70
C GLY A 12 8.60 1.53 -2.50
N SER A 13 9.06 1.79 -3.73
CA SER A 13 9.74 0.78 -4.54
C SER A 13 11.10 0.36 -3.98
N ASN A 14 11.84 1.31 -3.39
CA ASN A 14 13.08 0.99 -2.68
C ASN A 14 12.78 0.11 -1.46
N PHE A 15 11.78 0.48 -0.67
CA PHE A 15 11.36 -0.33 0.47
C PHE A 15 10.97 -1.76 0.06
N VAL A 16 10.15 -1.93 -0.97
CA VAL A 16 9.70 -3.25 -1.43
C VAL A 16 10.87 -4.11 -1.89
N ARG A 17 11.82 -3.53 -2.66
CA ARG A 17 13.03 -4.25 -3.09
C ARG A 17 13.91 -4.68 -1.93
N ASP A 18 14.16 -3.76 -1.00
CA ASP A 18 15.01 -4.06 0.17
C ASP A 18 14.33 -5.08 1.09
N TRP A 19 13.00 -4.98 1.26
CA TRP A 19 12.25 -5.97 2.03
C TRP A 19 12.40 -7.38 1.48
N LEU A 20 12.17 -7.56 0.18
CA LEU A 20 12.27 -8.86 -0.48
C LEU A 20 13.70 -9.38 -0.59
N ALA A 21 14.70 -8.49 -0.59
CA ALA A 21 16.11 -8.88 -0.54
C ALA A 21 16.56 -9.36 0.84
N LEU A 22 15.96 -8.83 1.91
CA LEU A 22 16.38 -9.09 3.30
C LEU A 22 15.46 -10.07 4.04
N ASN A 23 14.27 -10.35 3.50
CA ASN A 23 13.27 -11.20 4.13
C ASN A 23 12.66 -12.20 3.14
N ASP A 24 12.26 -13.35 3.62
CA ASP A 24 11.51 -14.35 2.84
C ASP A 24 10.01 -14.05 2.78
N GLU A 25 9.57 -12.97 3.43
CA GLU A 25 8.17 -12.60 3.57
C GLU A 25 7.65 -11.87 2.32
N ALA A 26 6.53 -12.38 1.77
CA ALA A 26 5.89 -11.82 0.60
C ALA A 26 5.28 -10.42 0.85
N VAL A 27 5.20 -9.63 -0.23
CA VAL A 27 4.65 -8.28 -0.24
C VAL A 27 3.48 -8.19 -1.21
N VAL A 28 2.32 -7.76 -0.74
CA VAL A 28 1.24 -7.24 -1.59
C VAL A 28 1.47 -5.75 -1.79
N ASN A 29 1.80 -5.35 -3.00
CA ASN A 29 2.12 -3.98 -3.37
C ASN A 29 0.91 -3.32 -4.06
N PHE A 30 0.23 -2.43 -3.36
CA PHE A 30 -0.99 -1.75 -3.79
C PHE A 30 -0.68 -0.33 -4.22
N ASP A 31 -0.84 -0.03 -5.52
CA ASP A 31 -0.51 1.29 -6.07
C ASP A 31 -1.50 1.70 -7.16
N LYS A 32 -1.85 2.98 -7.19
CA LYS A 32 -2.76 3.55 -8.19
C LYS A 32 -2.09 3.74 -9.55
N LEU A 33 -0.75 3.78 -9.60
CA LEU A 33 0.06 4.13 -10.76
C LEU A 33 -0.32 5.52 -11.32
N THR A 34 -0.27 6.52 -10.47
CA THR A 34 -0.32 7.92 -10.90
C THR A 34 1.01 8.32 -11.54
N TYR A 35 1.17 9.59 -11.88
CA TYR A 35 2.43 10.11 -12.43
C TYR A 35 3.69 9.79 -11.59
N ALA A 36 3.54 9.60 -10.28
CA ALA A 36 4.65 9.28 -9.36
C ALA A 36 4.95 7.77 -9.28
N GLY A 37 4.00 6.93 -9.67
CA GLY A 37 4.13 5.47 -9.68
C GLY A 37 4.57 4.96 -11.04
N ASN A 38 5.70 4.24 -11.09
CA ASN A 38 6.21 3.67 -12.32
C ASN A 38 6.59 2.21 -12.11
N LEU A 39 5.97 1.30 -12.88
CA LEU A 39 6.30 -0.13 -12.83
C LEU A 39 7.76 -0.42 -13.15
N SER A 40 8.44 0.45 -13.92
CA SER A 40 9.89 0.31 -14.16
C SER A 40 10.72 0.32 -12.87
N ASN A 41 10.24 0.97 -11.82
CA ASN A 41 10.87 0.96 -10.50
C ASN A 41 10.88 -0.44 -9.86
N LEU A 42 9.99 -1.33 -10.32
CA LEU A 42 9.77 -2.68 -9.83
C LEU A 42 10.23 -3.76 -10.84
N ALA A 43 10.88 -3.36 -11.94
CA ALA A 43 11.28 -4.29 -13.01
C ALA A 43 12.14 -5.46 -12.50
N SER A 44 13.00 -5.23 -11.49
CA SER A 44 13.81 -6.28 -10.86
C SER A 44 12.99 -7.33 -10.11
N LEU A 45 11.71 -7.06 -9.83
CA LEU A 45 10.80 -7.93 -9.08
C LEU A 45 9.78 -8.63 -9.98
N GLU A 46 9.86 -8.47 -11.30
CA GLU A 46 8.88 -9.01 -12.26
C GLU A 46 8.73 -10.54 -12.15
N HIS A 47 9.81 -11.23 -11.80
CA HIS A 47 9.84 -12.69 -11.68
C HIS A 47 9.90 -13.19 -10.22
N ASP A 48 9.83 -12.29 -9.23
CA ASP A 48 9.78 -12.69 -7.82
C ASP A 48 8.35 -13.03 -7.41
N SER A 49 8.07 -14.31 -7.20
CA SER A 49 6.74 -14.82 -6.80
C SER A 49 6.25 -14.28 -5.45
N ARG A 50 7.13 -13.68 -4.65
CA ARG A 50 6.79 -13.05 -3.37
C ARG A 50 6.28 -11.60 -3.55
N HIS A 51 6.46 -11.01 -4.76
CA HIS A 51 5.96 -9.69 -5.10
C HIS A 51 4.62 -9.80 -5.83
N ILE A 52 3.54 -9.42 -5.16
CA ILE A 52 2.19 -9.44 -5.70
C ILE A 52 1.77 -7.98 -5.94
N PHE A 53 1.73 -7.58 -7.21
CA PHE A 53 1.30 -6.22 -7.56
C PHE A 53 -0.20 -6.16 -7.78
N VAL A 54 -0.86 -5.21 -7.11
CA VAL A 54 -2.29 -4.93 -7.27
C VAL A 54 -2.48 -3.45 -7.59
N ARG A 55 -3.10 -3.15 -8.72
CA ARG A 55 -3.43 -1.78 -9.07
C ARG A 55 -4.73 -1.34 -8.40
N GLY A 56 -4.69 -0.20 -7.67
CA GLY A 56 -5.88 0.36 -7.05
C GLY A 56 -5.63 1.64 -6.27
N ASP A 57 -6.72 2.26 -5.82
CA ASP A 57 -6.72 3.54 -5.13
C ASP A 57 -6.99 3.33 -3.64
N ILE A 58 -6.19 3.96 -2.76
CA ILE A 58 -6.41 3.92 -1.30
C ILE A 58 -7.73 4.59 -0.87
N CYS A 59 -8.36 5.36 -1.74
CA CYS A 59 -9.70 5.90 -1.52
C CYS A 59 -10.82 4.85 -1.73
N ASP A 60 -10.52 3.71 -2.38
CA ASP A 60 -11.47 2.60 -2.56
C ASP A 60 -11.44 1.66 -1.35
N THR A 61 -12.21 2.01 -0.32
CA THR A 61 -12.31 1.24 0.93
C THR A 61 -12.76 -0.21 0.69
N ALA A 62 -13.64 -0.45 -0.28
CA ALA A 62 -14.12 -1.80 -0.59
C ALA A 62 -13.00 -2.65 -1.21
N HIS A 63 -12.16 -2.06 -2.07
CA HIS A 63 -11.00 -2.75 -2.63
C HIS A 63 -9.98 -3.10 -1.54
N ILE A 64 -9.65 -2.15 -0.66
CA ILE A 64 -8.75 -2.40 0.48
C ILE A 64 -9.29 -3.52 1.36
N ALA A 65 -10.59 -3.49 1.70
CA ALA A 65 -11.21 -4.53 2.54
C ALA A 65 -11.09 -5.93 1.90
N ARG A 66 -11.28 -6.04 0.57
CA ARG A 66 -11.07 -7.30 -0.17
C ARG A 66 -9.63 -7.77 -0.08
N LEU A 67 -8.64 -6.88 -0.27
CA LEU A 67 -7.23 -7.22 -0.18
C LEU A 67 -6.86 -7.73 1.22
N LEU A 68 -7.34 -7.06 2.26
CA LEU A 68 -7.08 -7.48 3.64
C LEU A 68 -7.68 -8.86 3.94
N ALA A 69 -8.88 -9.13 3.43
CA ALA A 69 -9.55 -10.43 3.60
C ALA A 69 -8.85 -11.56 2.81
N GLU A 70 -8.40 -11.27 1.58
CA GLU A 70 -7.77 -12.23 0.68
C GLU A 70 -6.36 -12.60 1.12
N TYR A 71 -5.53 -11.58 1.38
CA TYR A 71 -4.10 -11.77 1.63
C TYR A 71 -3.74 -11.87 3.11
N GLN A 72 -4.61 -11.45 4.01
CA GLN A 72 -4.43 -11.52 5.47
C GLN A 72 -3.06 -11.01 5.94
N PRO A 73 -2.65 -9.79 5.56
CA PRO A 73 -1.35 -9.28 5.92
C PRO A 73 -1.24 -9.09 7.44
N ARG A 74 -0.03 -9.32 7.99
CA ARG A 74 0.24 -9.04 9.41
C ARG A 74 0.58 -7.57 9.68
N ALA A 75 0.86 -6.79 8.63
CA ALA A 75 1.19 -5.38 8.75
C ALA A 75 0.83 -4.62 7.48
N ILE A 76 0.61 -3.31 7.63
CA ILE A 76 0.41 -2.36 6.54
C ILE A 76 1.53 -1.31 6.62
N VAL A 77 2.23 -1.09 5.50
CA VAL A 77 3.22 -0.02 5.35
C VAL A 77 2.71 0.97 4.31
N HIS A 78 2.48 2.22 4.72
CA HIS A 78 1.76 3.20 3.92
C HIS A 78 2.69 4.27 3.35
N PHE A 79 2.97 4.20 2.03
CA PHE A 79 3.72 5.21 1.29
C PHE A 79 2.86 5.96 0.26
N ALA A 80 1.62 5.53 0.01
CA ALA A 80 0.77 6.20 -0.97
C ALA A 80 0.41 7.61 -0.50
N ALA A 81 0.86 8.61 -1.25
CA ALA A 81 0.59 10.01 -1.00
C ALA A 81 0.77 10.84 -2.28
N GLU A 82 0.03 11.93 -2.39
CA GLU A 82 0.35 13.02 -3.29
C GLU A 82 1.39 13.92 -2.62
N SER A 83 2.57 14.09 -3.24
CA SER A 83 3.70 14.80 -2.64
C SER A 83 4.31 15.91 -3.50
N HIS A 84 3.85 16.09 -4.74
CA HIS A 84 4.39 17.09 -5.67
C HIS A 84 3.87 18.50 -5.34
N VAL A 85 4.74 19.38 -4.83
CA VAL A 85 4.39 20.72 -4.35
C VAL A 85 3.68 21.56 -5.43
N ASP A 86 4.20 21.61 -6.66
CA ASP A 86 3.60 22.38 -7.74
C ASP A 86 2.18 21.91 -8.08
N ARG A 87 1.92 20.60 -7.99
CA ARG A 87 0.58 20.05 -8.20
C ARG A 87 -0.37 20.38 -7.06
N SER A 88 0.12 20.54 -5.83
CA SER A 88 -0.72 20.94 -4.70
C SER A 88 -1.33 22.33 -4.88
N ILE A 89 -0.65 23.19 -5.62
CA ILE A 89 -1.13 24.54 -5.94
C ILE A 89 -2.24 24.49 -7.01
N HIS A 90 -2.06 23.64 -8.03
CA HIS A 90 -2.99 23.56 -9.16
C HIS A 90 -4.18 22.60 -8.93
N SER A 91 -3.98 21.57 -8.12
CA SER A 91 -5.00 20.54 -7.82
C SER A 91 -5.03 20.18 -6.33
N PRO A 92 -5.30 21.13 -5.43
CA PRO A 92 -5.28 20.89 -3.98
C PRO A 92 -6.29 19.82 -3.54
N GLY A 93 -7.40 19.66 -4.27
CA GLY A 93 -8.41 18.64 -3.98
C GLY A 93 -7.90 17.20 -4.08
N GLU A 94 -6.98 16.92 -5.01
CA GLU A 94 -6.36 15.61 -5.13
C GLU A 94 -5.49 15.27 -3.91
N PHE A 95 -4.77 16.28 -3.38
CA PHE A 95 -3.97 16.13 -2.16
C PHE A 95 -4.84 15.81 -0.94
N ILE A 96 -5.94 16.52 -0.75
CA ILE A 96 -6.88 16.25 0.33
C ILE A 96 -7.51 14.87 0.13
N SER A 97 -7.94 14.55 -1.07
CA SER A 97 -8.55 13.25 -1.37
C SER A 97 -7.59 12.10 -1.05
N THR A 98 -6.37 12.14 -1.57
CA THR A 98 -5.40 11.05 -1.36
C THR A 98 -4.84 11.05 0.05
N ASN A 99 -4.31 12.19 0.53
CA ASN A 99 -3.53 12.19 1.77
C ASN A 99 -4.41 12.19 3.03
N VAL A 100 -5.63 12.73 2.95
CA VAL A 100 -6.56 12.76 4.10
C VAL A 100 -7.59 11.65 3.96
N ASN A 101 -8.44 11.70 2.91
CA ASN A 101 -9.52 10.73 2.77
C ASN A 101 -9.00 9.32 2.48
N GLY A 102 -7.97 9.18 1.64
CA GLY A 102 -7.35 7.88 1.34
C GLY A 102 -6.70 7.25 2.56
N THR A 103 -5.94 8.03 3.34
CA THR A 103 -5.36 7.56 4.61
C THR A 103 -6.45 7.18 5.61
N PHE A 104 -7.51 7.99 5.73
CA PHE A 104 -8.66 7.65 6.57
C PHE A 104 -9.33 6.34 6.13
N SER A 105 -9.57 6.16 4.84
CA SER A 105 -10.17 4.93 4.28
C SER A 105 -9.31 3.70 4.58
N LEU A 106 -7.98 3.82 4.44
CA LEU A 106 -7.04 2.76 4.77
C LEU A 106 -7.09 2.39 6.27
N LEU A 107 -7.09 3.40 7.14
CA LEU A 107 -7.16 3.20 8.60
C LEU A 107 -8.48 2.54 9.02
N GLU A 108 -9.62 2.95 8.45
CA GLU A 108 -10.92 2.34 8.74
C GLU A 108 -11.00 0.88 8.26
N ALA A 109 -10.46 0.59 7.08
CA ALA A 109 -10.38 -0.78 6.59
C ALA A 109 -9.47 -1.64 7.49
N ALA A 110 -8.30 -1.10 7.87
CA ALA A 110 -7.38 -1.78 8.79
C ALA A 110 -8.00 -2.01 10.17
N ARG A 111 -8.70 -1.01 10.73
CA ARG A 111 -9.42 -1.13 12.01
C ARG A 111 -10.49 -2.22 11.94
N THR A 112 -11.26 -2.26 10.86
CA THR A 112 -12.30 -3.26 10.66
C THR A 112 -11.71 -4.67 10.55
N TYR A 113 -10.65 -4.82 9.76
CA TYR A 113 -9.90 -6.06 9.62
C TYR A 113 -9.35 -6.52 10.98
N TRP A 114 -8.61 -5.64 11.68
CA TRP A 114 -8.06 -5.92 13.00
C TRP A 114 -9.13 -6.34 14.03
N SER A 115 -10.32 -5.72 13.99
CA SER A 115 -11.43 -6.04 14.88
C SER A 115 -11.92 -7.48 14.70
N GLY A 116 -11.81 -8.02 13.49
CA GLY A 116 -12.16 -9.42 13.17
C GLY A 116 -11.07 -10.44 13.51
N LEU A 117 -9.83 -9.99 13.80
CA LEU A 117 -8.74 -10.88 14.19
C LEU A 117 -8.87 -11.33 15.65
N ALA A 118 -8.27 -12.47 15.97
CA ALA A 118 -8.22 -13.01 17.32
C ALA A 118 -6.80 -13.53 17.66
N GLY A 119 -6.51 -13.68 18.97
CA GLY A 119 -5.26 -14.26 19.46
C GLY A 119 -4.02 -13.54 18.93
N GLU A 120 -2.97 -14.31 18.65
CA GLU A 120 -1.68 -13.81 18.21
C GLU A 120 -1.74 -12.96 16.94
N ALA A 121 -2.60 -13.29 16.00
CA ALA A 121 -2.78 -12.52 14.77
C ALA A 121 -3.24 -11.09 15.07
N LYS A 122 -4.12 -10.91 16.06
CA LYS A 122 -4.59 -9.59 16.50
C LYS A 122 -3.52 -8.81 17.23
N GLU A 123 -2.75 -9.47 18.08
CA GLU A 123 -1.70 -8.84 18.88
C GLU A 123 -0.48 -8.44 18.04
N SER A 124 -0.18 -9.20 16.98
CA SER A 124 0.96 -8.97 16.10
C SER A 124 0.68 -8.03 14.92
N PHE A 125 -0.57 -7.73 14.61
CA PHE A 125 -0.92 -6.82 13.51
C PHE A 125 -0.40 -5.39 13.74
N ARG A 126 0.23 -4.82 12.70
CA ARG A 126 0.82 -3.46 12.72
C ARG A 126 0.43 -2.67 11.47
#